data_2dd1b003fb57dc08f22cedaa4ea62dce
#
_entry.id   2dd1b003fb57dc08f22cedaa4ea62dce
#
_cell.length_a   1.000
_cell.length_b   1.000
_cell.length_c   1.000
_cell.angle_alpha   90.00
_cell.angle_beta   90.00
_cell.angle_gamma   90.00
#
_symmetry.space_group_name_H-M   'P 1'
#
loop_
_entity.id
_entity.type
_entity.pdbx_description
1 polymer ?
#
loop_
_entity_poly.entity_id
_entity_poly.type
_entity_poly.pdbx_seq_one_letter_code
_entity_poly.pdbx_strand_id
1 'polypeptide(L)'
;MNLASAVRVFLSYCLLLHRWMGSEQAGGVFDQGGHSVSLTRLDEARAPPRCAVQSSLSSAASLPPKPLLVAAPRETGEYPVILFLHGYLAVNSFYSQLFEHVASHGFIVVGPQLYTISGADTTEEINSAAAVIDWLATGLPSTLPLGVRADLTKVSISGHSRGGKVAFALALGHAKAKLAVPLAAVVAVDPVDGMGVGKQTPPPILTGRHGSLHVGAPTMVIGTGLGELPRGSLLPPCAPRGVSHAAFYDELDGAAPACHLVARDYGHTDMMDDDTPGARGMLTRTICRSGGARAPMRRFVAGATVAFLKKWVAGDAAAMDSITARPDQAPIALSVVEFGDEKAIA
;
A
#
# COMPACT_ATOMS: atom_id res chain seq x y z
N MET A 1 -49.11 33.65 5.90
CA MET A 1 -47.85 32.99 6.12
C MET A 1 -46.75 33.98 5.72
N ASN A 2 -45.93 34.43 6.67
CA ASN A 2 -44.96 35.52 6.46
C ASN A 2 -43.75 35.04 5.65
N LEU A 3 -43.25 35.82 4.71
CA LEU A 3 -42.14 35.50 3.80
C LEU A 3 -40.93 34.93 4.57
N ALA A 4 -40.66 35.43 5.77
CA ALA A 4 -39.60 34.95 6.66
C ALA A 4 -39.79 33.50 7.15
N SER A 5 -41.03 33.02 7.31
CA SER A 5 -41.32 31.62 7.66
C SER A 5 -41.14 30.68 6.48
N ALA A 6 -41.45 31.12 5.26
CA ALA A 6 -41.25 30.31 4.04
C ALA A 6 -39.75 30.14 3.72
N VAL A 7 -38.93 31.20 3.92
CA VAL A 7 -37.47 31.14 3.72
C VAL A 7 -36.78 30.21 4.75
N ARG A 8 -37.24 30.23 6.02
CA ARG A 8 -36.69 29.33 7.05
C ARG A 8 -37.04 27.86 6.76
N VAL A 9 -38.26 27.59 6.29
CA VAL A 9 -38.67 26.21 5.92
C VAL A 9 -37.88 25.77 4.69
N PHE A 10 -37.66 26.63 3.70
CA PHE A 10 -36.88 26.32 2.50
C PHE A 10 -35.39 26.06 2.82
N LEU A 11 -34.76 26.87 3.68
CA LEU A 11 -33.41 26.69 4.15
C LEU A 11 -33.26 25.42 5.00
N SER A 12 -34.23 25.12 5.86
CA SER A 12 -34.23 23.84 6.61
C SER A 12 -34.42 22.63 5.70
N TYR A 13 -35.23 22.75 4.64
CA TYR A 13 -35.41 21.70 3.65
C TYR A 13 -34.16 21.52 2.77
N CYS A 14 -33.49 22.58 2.38
CA CYS A 14 -32.21 22.53 1.68
C CYS A 14 -31.09 21.96 2.56
N LEU A 15 -31.05 22.30 3.85
CA LEU A 15 -30.10 21.71 4.80
C LEU A 15 -30.40 20.23 5.09
N LEU A 16 -31.68 19.85 5.13
CA LEU A 16 -32.09 18.44 5.27
C LEU A 16 -31.83 17.66 3.97
N LEU A 17 -32.07 18.24 2.79
CA LEU A 17 -31.71 17.65 1.50
C LEU A 17 -30.19 17.53 1.32
N HIS A 18 -29.38 18.54 1.71
CA HIS A 18 -27.92 18.41 1.74
C HIS A 18 -27.45 17.31 2.71
N ARG A 19 -28.13 17.17 3.86
CA ARG A 19 -27.84 16.11 4.84
C ARG A 19 -28.36 14.74 4.38
N TRP A 20 -29.41 14.71 3.54
CA TRP A 20 -29.97 13.47 2.98
C TRP A 20 -29.29 13.06 1.67
N MET A 21 -28.80 14.02 0.86
CA MET A 21 -27.95 13.74 -0.32
C MET A 21 -26.49 13.46 0.06
N GLY A 22 -26.07 13.76 1.30
CA GLY A 22 -24.78 13.34 1.88
C GLY A 22 -24.81 12.00 2.57
N SER A 23 -25.97 11.32 2.67
CA SER A 23 -26.10 9.92 3.10
C SER A 23 -26.37 8.99 1.92
N GLU A 24 -25.66 9.11 0.79
CA GLU A 24 -25.26 7.89 0.15
C GLU A 24 -24.51 7.11 1.25
N GLN A 25 -25.01 5.93 1.56
CA GLN A 25 -24.27 4.93 2.31
C GLN A 25 -22.99 4.68 1.53
N ALA A 26 -22.00 5.53 1.76
CA ALA A 26 -20.63 5.21 1.41
C ALA A 26 -20.36 3.93 2.19
N GLY A 27 -20.37 2.80 1.50
CA GLY A 27 -19.83 1.56 2.02
C GLY A 27 -18.53 1.97 2.67
N GLY A 28 -18.33 1.63 3.97
CA GLY A 28 -17.15 2.10 4.68
C GLY A 28 -15.92 1.72 3.88
N VAL A 29 -14.77 2.32 4.15
CA VAL A 29 -13.51 2.06 3.41
C VAL A 29 -13.17 0.57 3.29
N PHE A 30 -13.80 -0.28 4.08
CA PHE A 30 -13.67 -1.74 4.02
C PHE A 30 -14.51 -2.41 2.94
N ASP A 31 -15.41 -1.70 2.26
CA ASP A 31 -16.15 -2.15 1.10
C ASP A 31 -15.56 -1.53 -0.18
N GLN A 32 -15.98 -2.01 -1.34
CA GLN A 32 -15.55 -1.41 -2.62
C GLN A 32 -16.01 0.05 -2.67
N GLY A 33 -15.11 0.92 -3.15
CA GLY A 33 -15.42 2.32 -3.37
C GLY A 33 -16.30 2.58 -4.58
N GLY A 34 -16.57 3.86 -4.84
CA GLY A 34 -17.50 4.29 -5.90
C GLY A 34 -16.93 4.26 -7.32
N HIS A 35 -15.61 4.13 -7.51
CA HIS A 35 -15.01 4.14 -8.83
C HIS A 35 -15.01 2.75 -9.47
N SER A 36 -15.34 2.68 -10.76
CA SER A 36 -15.03 1.52 -11.58
C SER A 36 -13.52 1.46 -11.86
N VAL A 37 -12.94 0.27 -11.88
CA VAL A 37 -11.50 0.10 -11.94
C VAL A 37 -11.06 -0.54 -13.27
N SER A 38 -9.97 -0.05 -13.83
CA SER A 38 -9.20 -0.74 -14.86
C SER A 38 -7.98 -1.41 -14.23
N LEU A 39 -7.73 -2.66 -14.61
CA LEU A 39 -6.53 -3.40 -14.24
C LEU A 39 -5.73 -3.69 -15.50
N THR A 40 -4.52 -3.12 -15.60
CA THR A 40 -3.68 -3.19 -16.80
C THR A 40 -2.33 -3.82 -16.47
N ARG A 41 -1.86 -4.74 -17.31
CA ARG A 41 -0.51 -5.31 -17.21
C ARG A 41 0.38 -4.66 -18.25
N LEU A 42 1.59 -4.30 -17.85
CA LEU A 42 2.62 -3.72 -18.70
C LEU A 42 3.87 -4.58 -18.62
N ASP A 43 4.43 -4.90 -19.78
CA ASP A 43 5.72 -5.59 -19.85
C ASP A 43 6.87 -4.59 -19.67
N GLU A 44 8.00 -5.07 -19.15
CA GLU A 44 9.21 -4.26 -19.02
C GLU A 44 9.84 -3.92 -20.39
N ALA A 45 10.65 -2.87 -20.40
CA ALA A 45 11.49 -2.54 -21.54
C ALA A 45 12.47 -3.70 -21.83
N ARG A 46 12.27 -4.39 -22.93
CA ARG A 46 13.28 -5.33 -23.45
C ARG A 46 14.40 -4.52 -24.10
N ALA A 47 15.66 -4.77 -23.72
CA ALA A 47 16.79 -4.21 -24.44
C ALA A 47 16.64 -4.55 -25.94
N PRO A 48 16.69 -3.57 -26.86
CA PRO A 48 16.58 -3.87 -28.30
C PRO A 48 17.68 -4.84 -28.70
N PRO A 49 17.39 -5.80 -29.59
CA PRO A 49 18.45 -6.64 -30.13
C PRO A 49 19.51 -5.76 -30.80
N ARG A 50 20.79 -6.07 -30.63
CA ARG A 50 21.97 -5.26 -31.05
C ARG A 50 22.00 -4.87 -32.54
N CYS A 51 20.98 -5.12 -33.34
CA CYS A 51 20.88 -4.84 -34.77
C CYS A 51 19.58 -4.13 -35.20
N ALA A 52 18.93 -3.34 -34.34
CA ALA A 52 17.80 -2.53 -34.76
C ALA A 52 18.27 -1.13 -35.18
N VAL A 53 18.22 -0.84 -36.48
CA VAL A 53 18.36 0.51 -37.03
C VAL A 53 17.25 1.38 -36.42
N GLN A 54 17.64 2.46 -35.74
CA GLN A 54 16.70 3.44 -35.18
C GLN A 54 15.90 4.09 -36.33
N SER A 55 14.66 3.68 -36.53
CA SER A 55 13.67 4.50 -37.22
C SER A 55 13.07 5.48 -36.18
N SER A 56 13.51 6.72 -36.31
CA SER A 56 12.98 7.88 -35.59
C SER A 56 11.52 8.14 -35.91
N LEU A 57 10.80 8.73 -34.91
CA LEU A 57 9.49 9.36 -34.97
C LEU A 57 8.29 8.50 -34.58
N SER A 58 8.20 8.24 -33.30
CA SER A 58 6.95 8.44 -32.51
C SER A 58 7.40 8.72 -31.08
N SER A 59 6.68 9.55 -30.32
CA SER A 59 6.86 9.71 -28.90
C SER A 59 6.54 8.36 -28.23
N ALA A 60 7.49 7.44 -28.27
CA ALA A 60 7.34 6.12 -27.69
C ALA A 60 7.18 6.36 -26.20
N ALA A 61 6.00 6.05 -25.67
CA ALA A 61 5.78 5.96 -24.25
C ALA A 61 6.94 5.18 -23.65
N SER A 62 7.64 5.76 -22.66
CA SER A 62 8.77 5.12 -22.02
C SER A 62 8.28 3.82 -21.38
N LEU A 63 8.78 2.68 -21.84
CA LEU A 63 8.43 1.39 -21.26
C LEU A 63 8.90 1.33 -19.79
N PRO A 64 8.13 0.67 -18.90
CA PRO A 64 8.49 0.59 -17.51
C PRO A 64 9.80 -0.21 -17.28
N PRO A 65 10.59 0.14 -16.25
CA PRO A 65 11.85 -0.56 -15.94
C PRO A 65 11.64 -1.98 -15.39
N LYS A 66 10.42 -2.31 -14.99
CA LYS A 66 9.99 -3.64 -14.52
C LYS A 66 8.59 -3.92 -15.05
N PRO A 67 8.16 -5.18 -15.20
CA PRO A 67 6.76 -5.49 -15.48
C PRO A 67 5.86 -4.90 -14.39
N LEU A 68 4.76 -4.27 -14.77
CA LEU A 68 3.83 -3.63 -13.84
C LEU A 68 2.44 -4.23 -13.93
N LEU A 69 1.74 -4.21 -12.81
CA LEU A 69 0.29 -4.31 -12.71
C LEU A 69 -0.23 -2.96 -12.23
N VAL A 70 -1.07 -2.30 -13.00
CA VAL A 70 -1.61 -0.97 -12.69
C VAL A 70 -3.11 -1.07 -12.54
N ALA A 71 -3.63 -0.67 -11.36
CA ALA A 71 -5.05 -0.49 -11.13
C ALA A 71 -5.35 1.02 -11.03
N ALA A 72 -6.34 1.50 -11.78
CA ALA A 72 -6.70 2.91 -11.82
C ALA A 72 -8.23 3.09 -11.94
N PRO A 73 -8.81 4.17 -11.36
CA PRO A 73 -10.17 4.57 -11.66
C PRO A 73 -10.37 4.76 -13.18
N ARG A 74 -11.60 4.52 -13.66
CA ARG A 74 -11.95 4.77 -15.07
C ARG A 74 -12.52 6.16 -15.28
N GLU A 75 -13.03 6.78 -14.24
CA GLU A 75 -13.63 8.10 -14.26
C GLU A 75 -12.56 9.18 -14.46
N THR A 76 -12.86 10.16 -15.29
CA THR A 76 -11.99 11.33 -15.51
C THR A 76 -11.69 12.02 -14.19
N GLY A 77 -10.41 12.26 -13.91
CA GLY A 77 -9.96 12.87 -12.66
C GLY A 77 -8.45 12.84 -12.50
N GLU A 78 -7.98 13.42 -11.40
CA GLU A 78 -6.59 13.37 -10.98
C GLU A 78 -6.49 12.66 -9.64
N TYR A 79 -5.65 11.62 -9.60
CA TYR A 79 -5.63 10.68 -8.48
C TYR A 79 -4.22 10.51 -7.90
N PRO A 80 -4.09 10.46 -6.56
CA PRO A 80 -2.83 10.10 -5.90
C PRO A 80 -2.33 8.71 -6.34
N VAL A 81 -1.01 8.53 -6.30
CA VAL A 81 -0.37 7.27 -6.71
C VAL A 81 0.16 6.53 -5.49
N ILE A 82 -0.05 5.23 -5.45
CA ILE A 82 0.60 4.33 -4.50
C ILE A 82 1.40 3.25 -5.23
N LEU A 83 2.70 3.18 -4.95
CA LEU A 83 3.55 2.07 -5.40
C LEU A 83 3.44 0.94 -4.39
N PHE A 84 3.03 -0.27 -4.81
CA PHE A 84 2.91 -1.44 -3.95
C PHE A 84 3.94 -2.52 -4.30
N LEU A 85 4.79 -2.88 -3.33
CA LEU A 85 5.90 -3.81 -3.49
C LEU A 85 5.53 -5.20 -2.94
N HIS A 86 5.68 -6.24 -3.76
CA HIS A 86 5.30 -7.60 -3.39
C HIS A 86 6.28 -8.26 -2.42
N GLY A 87 5.82 -9.27 -1.67
CA GLY A 87 6.62 -10.07 -0.76
C GLY A 87 7.51 -11.11 -1.46
N TYR A 88 8.39 -11.76 -0.68
CA TYR A 88 9.25 -12.83 -1.16
C TYR A 88 8.43 -13.98 -1.74
N LEU A 89 8.88 -14.54 -2.87
CA LEU A 89 8.20 -15.59 -3.64
C LEU A 89 6.81 -15.21 -4.20
N ALA A 90 6.27 -14.05 -3.89
CA ALA A 90 5.02 -13.58 -4.45
C ALA A 90 5.21 -12.99 -5.86
N VAL A 91 4.11 -12.85 -6.57
CA VAL A 91 4.02 -12.07 -7.79
C VAL A 91 3.02 -10.94 -7.60
N ASN A 92 3.21 -9.83 -8.32
CA ASN A 92 2.35 -8.65 -8.18
C ASN A 92 0.86 -8.96 -8.38
N SER A 93 0.54 -9.91 -9.25
CA SER A 93 -0.85 -10.35 -9.50
C SER A 93 -1.51 -11.12 -8.34
N PHE A 94 -0.79 -11.47 -7.29
CA PHE A 94 -1.39 -12.04 -6.07
C PHE A 94 -2.03 -11.00 -5.16
N TYR A 95 -1.99 -9.74 -5.56
CA TYR A 95 -2.57 -8.59 -4.87
C TYR A 95 -3.58 -7.84 -5.73
N SER A 96 -4.06 -8.45 -6.83
CA SER A 96 -4.97 -7.80 -7.79
C SER A 96 -6.24 -7.28 -7.13
N GLN A 97 -6.87 -8.09 -6.27
CA GLN A 97 -8.09 -7.71 -5.56
C GLN A 97 -7.85 -6.60 -4.52
N LEU A 98 -6.66 -6.56 -3.91
CA LEU A 98 -6.24 -5.44 -3.05
C LEU A 98 -6.09 -4.15 -3.86
N PHE A 99 -5.44 -4.23 -5.03
CA PHE A 99 -5.24 -3.08 -5.91
C PHE A 99 -6.56 -2.52 -6.42
N GLU A 100 -7.47 -3.40 -6.85
CA GLU A 100 -8.83 -3.00 -7.28
C GLU A 100 -9.60 -2.31 -6.17
N HIS A 101 -9.52 -2.82 -4.94
CA HIS A 101 -10.18 -2.20 -3.79
C HIS A 101 -9.63 -0.78 -3.54
N VAL A 102 -8.31 -0.61 -3.46
CA VAL A 102 -7.68 0.70 -3.22
C VAL A 102 -8.00 1.67 -4.37
N ALA A 103 -7.96 1.20 -5.62
CA ALA A 103 -8.26 2.03 -6.78
C ALA A 103 -9.74 2.44 -6.84
N SER A 104 -10.66 1.61 -6.36
CA SER A 104 -12.09 1.95 -6.29
C SER A 104 -12.39 3.13 -5.36
N HIS A 105 -11.44 3.49 -4.49
CA HIS A 105 -11.51 4.65 -3.60
C HIS A 105 -10.77 5.89 -4.13
N GLY A 106 -10.37 5.91 -5.40
CA GLY A 106 -9.78 7.08 -6.04
C GLY A 106 -8.26 7.17 -5.88
N PHE A 107 -7.58 6.03 -6.01
CA PHE A 107 -6.11 5.96 -6.05
C PHE A 107 -5.65 5.22 -7.32
N ILE A 108 -4.46 5.56 -7.81
CA ILE A 108 -3.77 4.76 -8.82
C ILE A 108 -2.77 3.86 -8.09
N VAL A 109 -2.92 2.54 -8.25
CA VAL A 109 -2.00 1.56 -7.65
C VAL A 109 -1.06 1.03 -8.72
N VAL A 110 0.24 1.14 -8.49
CA VAL A 110 1.30 0.64 -9.38
C VAL A 110 2.06 -0.48 -8.67
N GLY A 111 1.91 -1.71 -9.15
CA GLY A 111 2.54 -2.90 -8.56
C GLY A 111 3.65 -3.46 -9.46
N PRO A 112 4.93 -3.13 -9.24
CA PRO A 112 6.02 -3.73 -10.01
C PRO A 112 6.25 -5.19 -9.64
N GLN A 113 6.65 -6.00 -10.63
CA GLN A 113 7.28 -7.30 -10.42
C GLN A 113 8.78 -7.09 -10.29
N LEU A 114 9.25 -6.87 -9.06
CA LEU A 114 10.64 -6.48 -8.80
C LEU A 114 11.64 -7.58 -9.20
N TYR A 115 11.27 -8.84 -9.01
CA TYR A 115 12.10 -10.01 -9.32
C TYR A 115 11.26 -11.24 -9.62
N THR A 116 11.84 -12.18 -10.34
CA THR A 116 11.29 -13.53 -10.50
C THR A 116 11.91 -14.49 -9.48
N ILE A 117 13.23 -14.43 -9.30
CA ILE A 117 13.99 -15.15 -8.28
C ILE A 117 14.92 -14.12 -7.64
N SER A 118 15.00 -14.11 -6.32
CA SER A 118 15.83 -13.17 -5.58
C SER A 118 16.66 -13.91 -4.53
N GLY A 119 17.87 -13.45 -4.32
CA GLY A 119 18.73 -13.81 -3.20
C GLY A 119 18.32 -13.13 -1.90
N ALA A 120 19.23 -13.14 -0.92
CA ALA A 120 19.00 -12.46 0.35
C ALA A 120 19.10 -10.92 0.23
N ASP A 121 20.01 -10.41 -0.59
CA ASP A 121 20.25 -8.98 -0.77
C ASP A 121 19.06 -8.27 -1.46
N THR A 122 18.59 -7.16 -0.89
CA THR A 122 17.46 -6.37 -1.39
C THR A 122 17.89 -5.09 -2.12
N THR A 123 19.19 -4.86 -2.30
CA THR A 123 19.71 -3.63 -2.91
C THR A 123 19.17 -3.40 -4.33
N GLU A 124 19.08 -4.46 -5.14
CA GLU A 124 18.54 -4.35 -6.50
C GLU A 124 17.04 -4.02 -6.50
N GLU A 125 16.28 -4.58 -5.56
CA GLU A 125 14.86 -4.32 -5.40
C GLU A 125 14.60 -2.86 -5.02
N ILE A 126 15.41 -2.31 -4.09
CA ILE A 126 15.36 -0.92 -3.67
C ILE A 126 15.61 0.00 -4.88
N ASN A 127 16.68 -0.26 -5.66
CA ASN A 127 17.01 0.55 -6.84
C ASN A 127 15.96 0.39 -7.96
N SER A 128 15.43 -0.80 -8.15
CA SER A 128 14.37 -1.06 -9.14
C SER A 128 13.07 -0.34 -8.78
N ALA A 129 12.69 -0.32 -7.51
CA ALA A 129 11.51 0.40 -7.05
C ALA A 129 11.70 1.93 -7.19
N ALA A 130 12.90 2.46 -6.90
CA ALA A 130 13.25 3.86 -7.17
C ALA A 130 13.12 4.20 -8.67
N ALA A 131 13.63 3.35 -9.55
CA ALA A 131 13.52 3.53 -11.00
C ALA A 131 12.06 3.52 -11.49
N VAL A 132 11.18 2.72 -10.86
CA VAL A 132 9.73 2.77 -11.16
C VAL A 132 9.12 4.10 -10.71
N ILE A 133 9.49 4.64 -9.56
CA ILE A 133 9.04 5.96 -9.10
C ILE A 133 9.45 7.05 -10.11
N ASP A 134 10.70 7.02 -10.59
CA ASP A 134 11.19 7.98 -11.59
C ASP A 134 10.45 7.85 -12.93
N TRP A 135 10.09 6.62 -13.32
CA TRP A 135 9.31 6.34 -14.53
C TRP A 135 7.87 6.88 -14.48
N LEU A 136 7.27 7.05 -13.30
CA LEU A 136 5.88 7.50 -13.16
C LEU A 136 5.59 8.78 -13.94
N ALA A 137 6.54 9.73 -13.98
CA ALA A 137 6.34 11.01 -14.66
C ALA A 137 6.28 10.88 -16.19
N THR A 138 7.00 9.95 -16.78
CA THR A 138 7.19 9.84 -18.23
C THR A 138 6.35 8.74 -18.87
N GLY A 139 6.15 7.64 -18.16
CA GLY A 139 5.51 6.44 -18.74
C GLY A 139 4.09 6.19 -18.24
N LEU A 140 3.80 6.43 -16.95
CA LEU A 140 2.49 6.14 -16.39
C LEU A 140 1.33 6.84 -17.13
N PRO A 141 1.42 8.12 -17.57
CA PRO A 141 0.31 8.80 -18.23
C PRO A 141 -0.23 8.08 -19.45
N SER A 142 0.64 7.42 -20.22
CA SER A 142 0.25 6.69 -21.44
C SER A 142 -0.46 5.36 -21.17
N THR A 143 -0.49 4.90 -19.94
CA THR A 143 -1.05 3.60 -19.53
C THR A 143 -2.39 3.73 -18.83
N LEU A 144 -2.76 4.96 -18.47
CA LEU A 144 -3.98 5.25 -17.73
C LEU A 144 -5.20 5.38 -18.68
N PRO A 145 -6.42 5.13 -18.18
CA PRO A 145 -7.64 5.41 -18.92
C PRO A 145 -7.73 6.86 -19.39
N LEU A 146 -8.47 7.09 -20.47
CA LEU A 146 -8.66 8.43 -21.03
C LEU A 146 -9.25 9.38 -20.00
N GLY A 147 -8.61 10.54 -19.82
CA GLY A 147 -9.03 11.57 -18.85
C GLY A 147 -8.57 11.31 -17.41
N VAL A 148 -7.92 10.20 -17.13
CA VAL A 148 -7.31 9.90 -15.83
C VAL A 148 -5.88 10.45 -15.79
N ARG A 149 -5.54 11.19 -14.75
CA ARG A 149 -4.20 11.73 -14.51
C ARG A 149 -3.68 11.30 -13.13
N ALA A 150 -2.37 11.12 -13.07
CA ALA A 150 -1.65 10.85 -11.82
C ALA A 150 -1.22 12.16 -11.15
N ASP A 151 -1.60 12.36 -9.88
CA ASP A 151 -1.06 13.44 -9.04
C ASP A 151 0.28 12.99 -8.45
N LEU A 152 1.37 13.34 -9.13
CA LEU A 152 2.73 12.96 -8.72
C LEU A 152 3.26 13.81 -7.56
N THR A 153 2.53 14.80 -7.07
CA THR A 153 2.82 15.48 -5.81
C THR A 153 2.39 14.65 -4.60
N LYS A 154 1.62 13.58 -4.84
CA LYS A 154 1.00 12.69 -3.85
C LYS A 154 1.37 11.23 -4.12
N VAL A 155 2.66 10.94 -4.21
CA VAL A 155 3.16 9.57 -4.39
C VAL A 155 3.42 8.93 -3.03
N SER A 156 2.75 7.83 -2.75
CA SER A 156 2.95 7.02 -1.55
C SER A 156 3.59 5.68 -1.90
N ILE A 157 4.23 5.05 -0.91
CA ILE A 157 4.81 3.72 -1.08
C ILE A 157 4.17 2.74 -0.10
N SER A 158 3.89 1.54 -0.59
CA SER A 158 3.42 0.43 0.23
C SER A 158 4.17 -0.85 -0.13
N GLY A 159 4.12 -1.83 0.76
CA GLY A 159 4.67 -3.14 0.45
C GLY A 159 4.34 -4.17 1.52
N HIS A 160 4.34 -5.43 1.10
CA HIS A 160 4.11 -6.57 1.96
C HIS A 160 5.42 -7.33 2.24
N SER A 161 5.63 -7.75 3.49
CA SER A 161 6.77 -8.60 3.84
C SER A 161 8.12 -7.96 3.46
N ARG A 162 8.92 -8.62 2.65
CA ARG A 162 10.14 -8.10 2.03
C ARG A 162 9.90 -6.80 1.26
N GLY A 163 8.75 -6.66 0.57
CA GLY A 163 8.36 -5.40 -0.08
C GLY A 163 8.10 -4.28 0.92
N GLY A 164 7.59 -4.58 2.11
CA GLY A 164 7.44 -3.63 3.21
C GLY A 164 8.79 -3.13 3.72
N LYS A 165 9.78 -4.02 3.86
CA LYS A 165 11.18 -3.63 4.13
C LYS A 165 11.72 -2.70 3.05
N VAL A 166 11.53 -3.04 1.76
CA VAL A 166 12.00 -2.21 0.64
C VAL A 166 11.31 -0.83 0.65
N ALA A 167 10.04 -0.74 1.03
CA ALA A 167 9.35 0.53 1.20
C ALA A 167 10.01 1.40 2.28
N PHE A 168 10.33 0.83 3.44
CA PHE A 168 11.12 1.52 4.48
C PHE A 168 12.50 1.94 3.99
N ALA A 169 13.22 1.06 3.29
CA ALA A 169 14.53 1.36 2.74
C ALA A 169 14.51 2.58 1.79
N LEU A 170 13.48 2.67 0.95
CA LEU A 170 13.31 3.84 0.06
C LEU A 170 13.02 5.11 0.84
N ALA A 171 12.13 5.06 1.83
CA ALA A 171 11.80 6.19 2.68
C ALA A 171 13.02 6.69 3.49
N LEU A 172 13.91 5.79 3.87
CA LEU A 172 15.17 6.08 4.57
C LEU A 172 16.33 6.48 3.63
N GLY A 173 16.08 6.55 2.31
CA GLY A 173 17.08 7.01 1.34
C GLY A 173 18.16 5.99 0.98
N HIS A 174 17.90 4.68 1.10
CA HIS A 174 18.85 3.62 0.75
C HIS A 174 18.99 3.37 -0.76
N ALA A 175 18.18 4.02 -1.60
CA ALA A 175 18.37 3.93 -3.05
C ALA A 175 19.66 4.65 -3.48
N LYS A 176 20.32 4.13 -4.55
CA LYS A 176 21.52 4.77 -5.12
C LYS A 176 21.25 6.18 -5.66
N ALA A 177 20.09 6.37 -6.28
CA ALA A 177 19.62 7.65 -6.77
C ALA A 177 18.63 8.26 -5.79
N LYS A 178 18.66 9.59 -5.65
CA LYS A 178 17.61 10.32 -4.92
C LYS A 178 16.31 10.18 -5.70
N LEU A 179 15.20 9.91 -5.00
CA LEU A 179 13.87 9.85 -5.62
C LEU A 179 13.54 11.19 -6.28
N ALA A 180 12.95 11.12 -7.49
CA ALA A 180 12.52 12.29 -8.24
C ALA A 180 11.35 13.04 -7.54
N VAL A 181 10.57 12.32 -6.74
CA VAL A 181 9.44 12.87 -5.98
C VAL A 181 9.55 12.49 -4.51
N PRO A 182 9.14 13.38 -3.58
CA PRO A 182 9.07 13.02 -2.16
C PRO A 182 7.95 11.99 -1.94
N LEU A 183 8.12 11.12 -0.95
CA LEU A 183 7.08 10.18 -0.55
C LEU A 183 6.08 10.90 0.37
N ALA A 184 4.81 10.84 0.02
CA ALA A 184 3.72 11.46 0.78
C ALA A 184 3.29 10.61 1.99
N ALA A 185 3.44 9.28 1.91
CA ALA A 185 3.14 8.34 2.98
C ALA A 185 3.83 6.99 2.76
N VAL A 186 3.99 6.23 3.84
CA VAL A 186 4.52 4.85 3.85
C VAL A 186 3.49 3.92 4.49
N VAL A 187 3.15 2.80 3.82
CA VAL A 187 2.28 1.76 4.36
C VAL A 187 2.97 0.41 4.25
N ALA A 188 3.37 -0.16 5.37
CA ALA A 188 4.03 -1.46 5.39
C ALA A 188 3.11 -2.55 5.95
N VAL A 189 2.83 -3.59 5.16
CA VAL A 189 1.98 -4.70 5.57
C VAL A 189 2.87 -5.87 5.95
N ASP A 190 2.87 -6.18 7.24
CA ASP A 190 3.67 -7.23 7.87
C ASP A 190 5.13 -7.24 7.38
N PRO A 191 5.82 -6.08 7.44
CA PRO A 191 7.19 -5.93 6.93
C PRO A 191 8.13 -6.89 7.64
N VAL A 192 9.14 -7.42 6.91
CA VAL A 192 10.10 -8.38 7.43
C VAL A 192 11.51 -8.03 6.99
N ASP A 193 12.42 -7.82 7.95
CA ASP A 193 13.84 -7.55 7.70
C ASP A 193 14.72 -8.80 7.89
N GLY A 194 14.37 -9.90 7.22
CA GLY A 194 15.16 -11.13 7.22
C GLY A 194 14.63 -12.21 8.15
N MET A 195 15.53 -13.13 8.54
CA MET A 195 15.17 -14.39 9.21
C MET A 195 15.28 -14.33 10.74
N GLY A 196 15.57 -13.18 11.32
CA GLY A 196 15.73 -12.97 12.76
C GLY A 196 16.79 -11.91 13.07
N VAL A 197 16.88 -11.55 14.34
CA VAL A 197 17.90 -10.61 14.84
C VAL A 197 19.29 -11.14 14.51
N GLY A 198 20.15 -10.30 13.93
CA GLY A 198 21.48 -10.68 13.44
C GLY A 198 21.48 -11.53 12.15
N LYS A 199 20.29 -11.78 11.56
CA LYS A 199 20.10 -12.47 10.28
C LYS A 199 19.22 -11.66 9.33
N GLN A 200 19.32 -10.33 9.41
CA GLN A 200 18.66 -9.43 8.49
C GLN A 200 19.20 -9.60 7.08
N THR A 201 18.35 -9.35 6.10
CA THR A 201 18.77 -9.36 4.69
C THR A 201 19.44 -8.03 4.33
N PRO A 202 20.56 -8.03 3.59
CA PRO A 202 21.24 -6.78 3.19
C PRO A 202 20.37 -5.90 2.26
N PRO A 203 20.46 -4.56 2.37
CA PRO A 203 20.98 -3.85 3.54
C PRO A 203 20.00 -4.01 4.73
N PRO A 204 20.48 -4.21 5.95
CA PRO A 204 19.62 -4.26 7.13
C PRO A 204 18.96 -2.90 7.36
N ILE A 205 17.69 -2.89 7.71
CA ILE A 205 16.92 -1.66 8.00
C ILE A 205 16.77 -1.49 9.51
N LEU A 206 16.40 -2.56 10.20
CA LEU A 206 16.25 -2.54 11.65
C LEU A 206 17.61 -2.54 12.35
N THR A 207 17.74 -1.67 13.34
CA THR A 207 18.95 -1.46 14.12
C THR A 207 18.91 -2.11 15.49
N GLY A 208 17.73 -2.56 15.93
CA GLY A 208 17.46 -3.03 17.28
C GLY A 208 17.38 -1.91 18.31
N ARG A 209 17.22 -0.65 17.91
CA ARG A 209 17.16 0.52 18.81
C ARG A 209 15.86 1.28 18.57
N HIS A 210 15.11 1.47 19.65
CA HIS A 210 13.90 2.29 19.66
C HIS A 210 14.17 3.69 19.06
N GLY A 211 13.26 4.17 18.20
CA GLY A 211 13.33 5.51 17.63
C GLY A 211 14.49 5.77 16.67
N SER A 212 15.05 4.74 16.04
CA SER A 212 16.22 4.87 15.16
C SER A 212 15.88 5.05 13.67
N LEU A 213 14.63 4.83 13.27
CA LEU A 213 14.19 4.98 11.88
C LEU A 213 13.58 6.37 11.66
N HIS A 214 14.33 7.23 10.97
CA HIS A 214 13.93 8.61 10.66
C HIS A 214 13.12 8.66 9.36
N VAL A 215 11.91 8.14 9.39
CA VAL A 215 10.98 8.19 8.25
C VAL A 215 10.27 9.55 8.26
N GLY A 216 10.63 10.43 7.34
CA GLY A 216 10.10 11.80 7.27
C GLY A 216 8.68 11.92 6.70
N ALA A 217 7.90 10.84 6.63
CA ALA A 217 6.55 10.80 6.07
C ALA A 217 5.62 10.05 7.02
N PRO A 218 4.31 10.37 7.03
CA PRO A 218 3.31 9.60 7.75
C PRO A 218 3.45 8.10 7.44
N THR A 219 3.48 7.26 8.48
CA THR A 219 3.80 5.84 8.36
C THR A 219 2.75 4.97 9.04
N MET A 220 2.18 4.00 8.29
CA MET A 220 1.32 2.96 8.85
C MET A 220 2.02 1.60 8.75
N VAL A 221 2.05 0.88 9.87
CA VAL A 221 2.49 -0.51 9.94
C VAL A 221 1.28 -1.39 10.26
N ILE A 222 0.96 -2.31 9.37
CA ILE A 222 -0.06 -3.34 9.59
C ILE A 222 0.66 -4.65 9.88
N GLY A 223 0.38 -5.26 11.02
CA GLY A 223 0.95 -6.54 11.43
C GLY A 223 -0.08 -7.67 11.39
N THR A 224 0.43 -8.91 11.48
CA THR A 224 -0.38 -10.13 11.56
C THR A 224 -0.08 -10.89 12.85
N GLY A 225 -1.12 -11.20 13.64
CA GLY A 225 -0.97 -11.88 14.93
C GLY A 225 -0.43 -13.33 14.82
N LEU A 226 -0.56 -13.96 13.66
CA LEU A 226 -0.05 -15.29 13.41
C LEU A 226 1.28 -15.30 12.63
N GLY A 227 1.76 -14.15 12.13
CA GLY A 227 2.98 -14.05 11.33
C GLY A 227 4.25 -14.48 12.06
N GLU A 228 4.32 -14.19 13.37
CA GLU A 228 5.43 -14.59 14.25
C GLU A 228 5.35 -16.05 14.73
N LEU A 229 4.30 -16.77 14.37
CA LEU A 229 4.11 -18.15 14.76
C LEU A 229 4.51 -19.11 13.64
N PRO A 230 5.26 -20.17 13.93
CA PRO A 230 5.62 -21.17 12.94
C PRO A 230 4.39 -21.95 12.46
N ARG A 231 4.41 -22.40 11.22
CA ARG A 231 3.45 -23.40 10.73
C ARG A 231 3.97 -24.79 11.00
N GLY A 232 3.52 -25.37 12.12
CA GLY A 232 4.01 -26.67 12.58
C GLY A 232 5.42 -26.58 13.17
N SER A 233 6.09 -27.75 13.34
CA SER A 233 7.38 -27.85 14.03
C SER A 233 8.61 -27.68 13.13
N LEU A 234 8.44 -27.73 11.81
CA LEU A 234 9.56 -27.79 10.85
C LEU A 234 9.81 -26.47 10.09
N LEU A 235 8.83 -25.59 10.02
CA LEU A 235 8.95 -24.34 9.28
C LEU A 235 9.14 -23.17 10.26
N PRO A 236 10.08 -22.25 9.99
CA PRO A 236 10.20 -21.03 10.79
C PRO A 236 8.97 -20.13 10.59
N PRO A 237 8.72 -19.17 11.50
CA PRO A 237 7.72 -18.14 11.27
C PRO A 237 8.05 -17.32 10.02
N CYS A 238 7.01 -16.87 9.31
CA CYS A 238 7.18 -16.05 8.09
C CYS A 238 7.53 -14.59 8.39
N ALA A 239 7.16 -14.10 9.58
CA ALA A 239 7.55 -12.79 10.09
C ALA A 239 8.18 -12.95 11.48
N PRO A 240 9.47 -13.33 11.57
CA PRO A 240 10.11 -13.67 12.84
C PRO A 240 10.14 -12.46 13.80
N ARG A 241 9.91 -12.72 15.09
CA ARG A 241 9.99 -11.71 16.14
C ARG A 241 11.33 -10.96 16.11
N GLY A 242 11.28 -9.64 16.35
CA GLY A 242 12.44 -8.77 16.35
C GLY A 242 12.91 -8.30 14.99
N VAL A 243 12.29 -8.82 13.89
CA VAL A 243 12.50 -8.34 12.51
C VAL A 243 11.18 -8.19 11.75
N SER A 244 10.06 -8.24 12.47
CA SER A 244 8.67 -8.14 11.98
C SER A 244 8.07 -6.74 12.21
N HIS A 245 6.81 -6.60 11.90
CA HIS A 245 6.04 -5.35 12.00
C HIS A 245 6.22 -4.58 13.33
N ALA A 246 6.28 -5.30 14.46
CA ALA A 246 6.42 -4.68 15.77
C ALA A 246 7.77 -3.94 15.91
N ALA A 247 8.87 -4.54 15.40
CA ALA A 247 10.18 -3.90 15.42
C ALA A 247 10.22 -2.68 14.49
N PHE A 248 9.60 -2.75 13.31
CA PHE A 248 9.51 -1.59 12.41
C PHE A 248 8.76 -0.43 13.03
N TYR A 249 7.68 -0.69 13.77
CA TYR A 249 6.94 0.37 14.44
C TYR A 249 7.69 0.93 15.65
N ASP A 250 8.28 0.07 16.49
CA ASP A 250 9.04 0.47 17.67
C ASP A 250 10.26 1.35 17.33
N GLU A 251 10.91 1.07 16.19
CA GLU A 251 12.08 1.83 15.76
C GLU A 251 11.74 3.15 15.05
N LEU A 252 10.47 3.50 14.80
CA LEU A 252 10.10 4.83 14.29
C LEU A 252 10.44 5.92 15.31
N ASP A 253 11.02 7.02 14.86
CA ASP A 253 11.50 8.13 15.70
C ASP A 253 10.39 9.04 16.25
N GLY A 254 9.15 8.85 15.80
CA GLY A 254 8.00 9.67 16.20
C GLY A 254 8.03 11.10 15.65
N ALA A 255 8.90 11.42 14.70
CA ALA A 255 8.97 12.75 14.09
C ALA A 255 7.81 13.01 13.10
N ALA A 256 7.26 11.95 12.52
CA ALA A 256 6.07 11.99 11.66
C ALA A 256 4.93 11.16 12.27
N PRO A 257 3.67 11.45 11.91
CA PRO A 257 2.53 10.65 12.35
C PRO A 257 2.71 9.17 12.02
N ALA A 258 2.43 8.30 12.99
CA ALA A 258 2.55 6.86 12.80
C ALA A 258 1.37 6.11 13.39
N CYS A 259 1.00 4.97 12.81
CA CYS A 259 0.04 4.05 13.43
C CYS A 259 0.43 2.58 13.21
N HIS A 260 0.02 1.75 14.17
CA HIS A 260 0.26 0.31 14.16
C HIS A 260 -1.05 -0.43 14.43
N LEU A 261 -1.45 -1.25 13.46
CA LEU A 261 -2.66 -2.06 13.51
C LEU A 261 -2.28 -3.53 13.36
N VAL A 262 -2.73 -4.41 14.25
CA VAL A 262 -2.40 -5.84 14.17
C VAL A 262 -3.65 -6.68 14.02
N ALA A 263 -3.76 -7.40 12.90
CA ALA A 263 -4.81 -8.37 12.60
C ALA A 263 -4.62 -9.63 13.46
N ARG A 264 -5.40 -9.76 14.56
CA ARG A 264 -5.19 -10.77 15.61
C ARG A 264 -5.12 -12.21 15.10
N ASP A 265 -6.08 -12.59 14.28
CA ASP A 265 -6.35 -13.99 13.91
C ASP A 265 -5.89 -14.33 12.48
N TYR A 266 -5.04 -13.49 11.87
CA TYR A 266 -4.55 -13.66 10.50
C TYR A 266 -3.03 -13.82 10.43
N GLY A 267 -2.59 -14.50 9.37
CA GLY A 267 -1.19 -14.78 9.11
C GLY A 267 -0.62 -13.96 7.96
N HIS A 268 0.69 -14.09 7.81
CA HIS A 268 1.54 -13.31 6.93
C HIS A 268 1.04 -13.15 5.49
N THR A 269 0.43 -14.20 4.91
CA THR A 269 0.00 -14.23 3.51
C THR A 269 -1.52 -14.12 3.32
N ASP A 270 -2.29 -13.90 4.39
CA ASP A 270 -3.75 -13.93 4.35
C ASP A 270 -4.37 -12.68 3.68
N MET A 271 -3.58 -11.65 3.40
CA MET A 271 -4.01 -10.47 2.64
C MET A 271 -3.99 -10.66 1.12
N MET A 272 -3.39 -11.74 0.61
CA MET A 272 -3.29 -12.00 -0.82
C MET A 272 -4.65 -12.40 -1.42
N ASP A 273 -4.73 -12.44 -2.74
CA ASP A 273 -5.91 -12.86 -3.49
C ASP A 273 -6.37 -14.27 -3.10
N ASP A 274 -7.67 -14.51 -3.24
CA ASP A 274 -8.26 -15.83 -2.92
C ASP A 274 -7.71 -16.90 -3.85
N ASP A 275 -7.49 -16.57 -5.12
CA ASP A 275 -6.83 -17.44 -6.08
C ASP A 275 -5.43 -16.94 -6.43
N THR A 276 -4.44 -17.68 -5.97
CA THR A 276 -3.03 -17.47 -6.28
C THR A 276 -2.52 -18.68 -7.07
N PRO A 277 -2.46 -18.60 -8.41
CA PRO A 277 -2.17 -19.75 -9.25
C PRO A 277 -0.70 -20.20 -9.20
N GLY A 278 -0.46 -21.45 -9.63
CA GLY A 278 0.87 -22.02 -9.81
C GLY A 278 1.58 -22.43 -8.51
N ALA A 279 2.80 -22.93 -8.65
CA ALA A 279 3.60 -23.43 -7.53
C ALA A 279 3.86 -22.35 -6.45
N ARG A 280 4.11 -21.11 -6.86
CA ARG A 280 4.29 -19.99 -5.93
C ARG A 280 3.02 -19.67 -5.15
N GLY A 281 1.87 -19.70 -5.81
CA GLY A 281 0.58 -19.52 -5.14
C GLY A 281 0.30 -20.61 -4.12
N MET A 282 0.65 -21.85 -4.44
CA MET A 282 0.58 -22.96 -3.48
C MET A 282 1.48 -22.70 -2.26
N LEU A 283 2.71 -22.21 -2.46
CA LEU A 283 3.63 -21.89 -1.37
C LEU A 283 3.05 -20.81 -0.44
N THR A 284 2.39 -19.79 -0.96
CA THR A 284 1.76 -18.75 -0.12
C THR A 284 0.64 -19.27 0.78
N ARG A 285 0.08 -20.43 0.47
CA ARG A 285 -0.97 -21.10 1.27
C ARG A 285 -0.43 -22.14 2.24
N THR A 286 0.80 -22.59 2.02
CA THR A 286 1.34 -23.77 2.72
C THR A 286 2.53 -23.48 3.62
N ILE A 287 3.31 -22.42 3.38
CA ILE A 287 4.52 -22.14 4.17
C ILE A 287 4.18 -21.37 5.45
N CYS A 288 3.38 -20.32 5.36
CA CYS A 288 3.05 -19.49 6.52
C CYS A 288 1.86 -20.03 7.29
N ARG A 289 1.80 -19.72 8.58
CA ARG A 289 0.60 -19.95 9.37
C ARG A 289 -0.50 -19.02 8.86
N SER A 290 -1.69 -19.56 8.60
CA SER A 290 -2.87 -18.86 8.12
C SER A 290 -3.96 -18.90 9.18
N GLY A 291 -4.78 -17.86 9.25
CA GLY A 291 -5.94 -17.78 10.15
C GLY A 291 -7.18 -18.36 9.52
N GLY A 292 -7.72 -17.71 8.50
CA GLY A 292 -9.00 -18.06 7.92
C GLY A 292 -9.13 -17.68 6.45
N ALA A 293 -10.33 -17.32 6.04
CA ALA A 293 -10.59 -16.82 4.70
C ALA A 293 -9.81 -15.51 4.44
N ARG A 294 -9.21 -15.38 3.27
CA ARG A 294 -8.38 -14.22 2.91
C ARG A 294 -9.18 -12.93 2.70
N ALA A 295 -10.41 -13.03 2.21
CA ALA A 295 -11.19 -11.86 1.85
C ALA A 295 -11.40 -10.84 2.99
N PRO A 296 -11.72 -11.20 4.26
CA PRO A 296 -11.83 -10.22 5.34
C PRO A 296 -10.50 -9.52 5.65
N MET A 297 -9.38 -10.25 5.65
CA MET A 297 -8.05 -9.68 5.88
C MET A 297 -7.67 -8.71 4.76
N ARG A 298 -7.90 -9.08 3.51
CA ARG A 298 -7.65 -8.23 2.35
C ARG A 298 -8.49 -6.96 2.38
N ARG A 299 -9.78 -7.07 2.73
CA ARG A 299 -10.66 -5.91 2.92
C ARG A 299 -10.16 -5.00 4.04
N PHE A 300 -9.67 -5.56 5.13
CA PHE A 300 -9.09 -4.79 6.23
C PHE A 300 -7.84 -4.05 5.76
N VAL A 301 -6.86 -4.73 5.14
CA VAL A 301 -5.62 -4.11 4.66
C VAL A 301 -5.90 -3.01 3.64
N ALA A 302 -6.79 -3.26 2.68
CA ALA A 302 -7.19 -2.28 1.69
C ALA A 302 -7.86 -1.06 2.32
N GLY A 303 -8.86 -1.28 3.17
CA GLY A 303 -9.62 -0.22 3.82
C GLY A 303 -8.79 0.61 4.78
N ALA A 304 -7.92 -0.02 5.58
CA ALA A 304 -6.98 0.69 6.45
C ALA A 304 -5.99 1.54 5.63
N THR A 305 -5.47 0.99 4.51
CA THR A 305 -4.61 1.73 3.58
C THR A 305 -5.35 2.94 3.00
N VAL A 306 -6.58 2.75 2.52
CA VAL A 306 -7.42 3.85 2.00
C VAL A 306 -7.67 4.91 3.07
N ALA A 307 -8.07 4.52 4.28
CA ALA A 307 -8.33 5.46 5.37
C ALA A 307 -7.09 6.28 5.72
N PHE A 308 -5.94 5.64 5.81
CA PHE A 308 -4.67 6.29 6.10
C PHE A 308 -4.25 7.28 5.00
N LEU A 309 -4.32 6.85 3.73
CA LEU A 309 -3.98 7.72 2.59
C LEU A 309 -4.99 8.88 2.42
N LYS A 310 -6.28 8.65 2.68
CA LYS A 310 -7.25 9.73 2.69
C LYS A 310 -6.90 10.79 3.74
N LYS A 311 -6.54 10.40 4.96
CA LYS A 311 -6.16 11.34 6.02
C LYS A 311 -4.90 12.12 5.65
N TRP A 312 -3.82 11.46 5.31
CA TRP A 312 -2.51 12.08 5.22
C TRP A 312 -2.14 12.58 3.81
N VAL A 313 -2.77 12.08 2.77
CA VAL A 313 -2.47 12.43 1.37
C VAL A 313 -3.59 13.24 0.73
N ALA A 314 -4.85 12.94 1.05
CA ALA A 314 -5.99 13.64 0.50
C ALA A 314 -6.61 14.68 1.45
N GLY A 315 -6.23 14.70 2.73
CA GLY A 315 -6.75 15.65 3.73
C GLY A 315 -8.14 15.29 4.28
N ASP A 316 -8.62 14.06 4.08
CA ASP A 316 -9.89 13.54 4.59
C ASP A 316 -9.67 12.55 5.73
N ALA A 317 -9.82 12.99 6.96
CA ALA A 317 -9.56 12.18 8.17
C ALA A 317 -10.73 11.25 8.56
N ALA A 318 -11.94 11.45 8.01
CA ALA A 318 -13.17 10.83 8.54
C ALA A 318 -13.10 9.30 8.69
N ALA A 319 -12.54 8.62 7.69
CA ALA A 319 -12.42 7.15 7.71
C ALA A 319 -11.40 6.67 8.76
N MET A 320 -10.25 7.34 8.86
CA MET A 320 -9.21 6.97 9.82
C MET A 320 -9.65 7.25 11.26
N ASP A 321 -10.30 8.38 11.48
CA ASP A 321 -10.87 8.74 12.79
C ASP A 321 -11.98 7.76 13.20
N SER A 322 -12.76 7.24 12.25
CA SER A 322 -13.75 6.19 12.51
C SER A 322 -13.08 4.88 12.95
N ILE A 323 -12.00 4.47 12.30
CA ILE A 323 -11.23 3.27 12.69
C ILE A 323 -10.62 3.44 14.08
N THR A 324 -10.10 4.63 14.38
CA THR A 324 -9.51 4.96 15.69
C THR A 324 -10.56 4.91 16.79
N ALA A 325 -11.73 5.52 16.55
CA ALA A 325 -12.80 5.60 17.56
C ALA A 325 -13.52 4.26 17.78
N ARG A 326 -13.60 3.43 16.73
CA ARG A 326 -14.37 2.16 16.75
C ARG A 326 -13.62 1.06 15.98
N PRO A 327 -12.50 0.58 16.50
CA PRO A 327 -11.70 -0.47 15.86
C PRO A 327 -12.45 -1.81 15.74
N ASP A 328 -13.50 -2.01 16.54
CA ASP A 328 -14.40 -3.16 16.50
C ASP A 328 -15.27 -3.20 15.22
N GLN A 329 -15.38 -2.11 14.47
CA GLN A 329 -16.05 -2.06 13.18
C GLN A 329 -15.19 -2.54 12.00
N ALA A 330 -13.91 -2.79 12.22
CA ALA A 330 -13.07 -3.45 11.22
C ALA A 330 -13.63 -4.84 10.87
N PRO A 331 -13.47 -5.33 9.63
CA PRO A 331 -13.99 -6.63 9.20
C PRO A 331 -13.30 -7.82 9.89
N ILE A 332 -12.30 -7.54 10.72
CA ILE A 332 -11.50 -8.50 11.49
C ILE A 332 -11.22 -7.97 12.89
N ALA A 333 -10.91 -8.87 13.82
CA ALA A 333 -10.47 -8.48 15.15
C ALA A 333 -9.02 -7.99 15.16
N LEU A 334 -8.78 -6.85 15.81
CA LEU A 334 -7.45 -6.28 16.00
C LEU A 334 -6.95 -6.59 17.42
N SER A 335 -5.67 -6.92 17.54
CA SER A 335 -4.99 -7.11 18.84
C SER A 335 -4.18 -5.88 19.26
N VAL A 336 -3.81 -5.03 18.32
CA VAL A 336 -3.10 -3.78 18.54
C VAL A 336 -3.75 -2.70 17.69
N VAL A 337 -3.97 -1.53 18.31
CA VAL A 337 -4.42 -0.29 17.66
C VAL A 337 -3.67 0.84 18.34
N GLU A 338 -2.56 1.25 17.76
CA GLU A 338 -1.68 2.28 18.32
C GLU A 338 -1.53 3.43 17.31
N PHE A 339 -1.59 4.65 17.83
CA PHE A 339 -1.33 5.86 17.07
C PHE A 339 -0.23 6.61 17.81
N GLY A 340 0.89 6.87 17.14
CA GLY A 340 1.93 7.77 17.63
C GLY A 340 1.36 9.18 17.75
N ASP A 341 1.71 9.89 18.81
CA ASP A 341 1.19 11.21 19.14
C ASP A 341 1.25 12.13 17.92
N GLU A 342 0.09 12.68 17.54
CA GLU A 342 0.01 13.87 16.72
C GLU A 342 0.64 15.02 17.51
N LYS A 343 1.98 15.16 17.49
CA LYS A 343 2.59 16.43 17.87
C LYS A 343 2.02 17.46 16.92
N ALA A 344 1.11 18.27 17.45
CA ALA A 344 0.49 19.34 16.72
C ALA A 344 1.56 20.08 15.92
N ILE A 345 1.42 20.04 14.59
CA ILE A 345 2.09 20.99 13.73
C ILE A 345 1.41 22.32 14.01
N ALA A 346 2.02 23.10 14.91
CA ALA A 346 1.62 24.44 15.23
C ALA A 346 2.13 25.40 14.14
#